data_f182b4ea8b0ad325d0bc981fabb61011
#
_entry.id   f182b4ea8b0ad325d0bc981fabb61011
#
_cell.length_a   1.000
_cell.length_b   1.000
_cell.length_c   1.000
_cell.angle_alpha   90.00
_cell.angle_beta   90.00
_cell.angle_gamma   90.00
#
_symmetry.space_group_name_H-M   'P 1'
#
loop_
_entity.id
_entity.type
_entity.pdbx_description
1 polymer ?
#
loop_
_entity_poly.entity_id
_entity_poly.type
_entity_poly.pdbx_seq_one_letter_code
_entity_poly.pdbx_strand_id
1 'polypeptide(L)'
;KSYRNSNIENYIELIKFLIKNYYTVIRLGDKPSPKLNFNDNKFIDYPYSDIKSALMDLYLVMRCSFFVATQSGLLEPAYMFGKPVLTTNMCELFTGFPKKIKDRGIFKTKINKKNEKNFFITDYVIFIKVIFIMLNVVNFNS
;
A
#
# COMPACT_ATOMS: atom_id res chain seq x y z
N LYS A 1 -17.29 7.08 -4.80
CA LYS A 1 -16.18 6.26 -4.23
C LYS A 1 -14.79 6.68 -4.74
N SER A 2 -14.69 7.74 -5.55
CA SER A 2 -13.42 8.24 -6.10
C SER A 2 -12.44 8.78 -5.04
N TYR A 3 -12.93 9.23 -3.90
CA TYR A 3 -12.09 9.79 -2.82
C TYR A 3 -11.14 8.77 -2.16
N ARG A 4 -11.41 7.48 -2.31
CA ARG A 4 -10.52 6.40 -1.82
C ARG A 4 -9.44 6.01 -2.82
N ASN A 5 -9.57 6.42 -4.07
CA ASN A 5 -8.61 6.07 -5.10
C ASN A 5 -7.31 6.82 -4.90
N SER A 6 -6.23 6.12 -5.17
CA SER A 6 -4.87 6.60 -5.14
C SER A 6 -4.27 6.48 -6.54
N ASN A 7 -3.54 7.49 -6.98
CA ASN A 7 -2.77 7.36 -8.22
C ASN A 7 -1.53 6.51 -7.95
N ILE A 8 -1.37 5.42 -8.70
CA ILE A 8 -0.23 4.51 -8.55
C ILE A 8 1.12 5.20 -8.83
N GLU A 9 1.14 6.21 -9.66
CA GLU A 9 2.37 6.97 -9.95
C GLU A 9 2.97 7.63 -8.70
N ASN A 10 2.13 7.98 -7.72
CA ASN A 10 2.60 8.54 -6.44
C ASN A 10 3.46 7.56 -5.63
N TYR A 11 3.48 6.28 -6.01
CA TYR A 11 4.26 5.24 -5.33
C TYR A 11 5.58 4.91 -6.04
N ILE A 12 5.91 5.56 -7.16
CA ILE A 12 7.13 5.26 -7.93
C ILE A 12 8.39 5.44 -7.08
N GLU A 13 8.50 6.53 -6.35
CA GLU A 13 9.67 6.79 -5.50
C GLU A 13 9.81 5.75 -4.39
N LEU A 14 8.69 5.29 -3.88
CA LEU A 14 8.63 4.22 -2.93
C LEU A 14 9.10 2.89 -3.55
N ILE A 15 8.61 2.55 -4.73
CA ILE A 15 9.00 1.35 -5.45
C ILE A 15 10.52 1.35 -5.66
N LYS A 16 11.09 2.47 -6.14
CA LYS A 16 12.54 2.64 -6.31
C LYS A 16 13.31 2.45 -5.00
N PHE A 17 12.83 3.06 -3.92
CA PHE A 17 13.44 2.93 -2.61
C PHE A 17 13.48 1.47 -2.14
N LEU A 18 12.39 0.74 -2.31
CA LEU A 18 12.31 -0.67 -1.92
C LEU A 18 13.24 -1.55 -2.75
N ILE A 19 13.25 -1.36 -4.06
CA ILE A 19 14.14 -2.12 -4.95
C ILE A 19 15.60 -1.86 -4.60
N LYS A 20 15.96 -0.61 -4.30
CA LYS A 20 17.30 -0.24 -3.81
C LYS A 20 17.65 -0.95 -2.50
N ASN A 21 16.67 -1.24 -1.67
CA ASN A 21 16.82 -1.98 -0.41
C ASN A 21 16.59 -3.50 -0.59
N TYR A 22 16.81 -4.01 -1.79
CA TYR A 22 16.78 -5.44 -2.13
C TYR A 22 15.42 -6.12 -2.03
N TYR A 23 14.34 -5.37 -2.06
CA TYR A 23 13.01 -5.95 -2.11
C TYR A 23 12.54 -6.20 -3.55
N THR A 24 11.80 -7.28 -3.76
CA THR A 24 10.95 -7.46 -4.94
C THR A 24 9.59 -6.86 -4.66
N VAL A 25 9.13 -6.01 -5.53
CA VAL A 25 7.89 -5.25 -5.36
C VAL A 25 6.81 -5.82 -6.26
N ILE A 26 5.70 -6.25 -5.70
CA ILE A 26 4.55 -6.76 -6.44
C ILE A 26 3.38 -5.82 -6.22
N ARG A 27 2.93 -5.16 -7.27
CA ARG A 27 1.70 -4.39 -7.25
C ARG A 27 0.51 -5.34 -7.34
N LEU A 28 -0.44 -5.22 -6.42
CA LEU A 28 -1.73 -5.87 -6.48
C LEU A 28 -2.82 -4.89 -6.94
N GLY A 29 -3.97 -5.40 -7.35
CA GLY A 29 -5.12 -4.62 -7.76
C GLY A 29 -5.87 -5.25 -8.93
N ASP A 30 -6.82 -4.52 -9.50
CA ASP A 30 -7.63 -4.96 -10.63
C ASP A 30 -7.25 -4.25 -11.92
N LYS A 31 -7.55 -4.87 -13.07
CA LYS A 31 -7.23 -4.38 -14.42
C LYS A 31 -7.72 -2.97 -14.78
N PRO A 32 -8.79 -2.39 -14.22
CA PRO A 32 -9.16 -1.01 -14.53
C PRO A 32 -8.12 0.04 -14.08
N SER A 33 -7.19 -0.33 -13.19
CA SER A 33 -6.09 0.55 -12.83
C SER A 33 -5.08 0.62 -13.98
N PRO A 34 -4.61 1.82 -14.39
CA PRO A 34 -3.65 1.92 -15.48
C PRO A 34 -2.37 1.13 -15.18
N LYS A 35 -1.78 0.56 -16.23
CA LYS A 35 -0.47 -0.07 -16.14
C LYS A 35 0.55 0.97 -15.73
N LEU A 36 1.41 0.62 -14.77
CA LEU A 36 2.49 1.50 -14.36
C LEU A 36 3.62 1.46 -15.40
N ASN A 37 4.00 2.61 -15.93
CA ASN A 37 5.16 2.71 -16.84
C ASN A 37 6.45 2.73 -16.00
N PHE A 38 6.80 1.57 -15.45
CA PHE A 38 8.01 1.36 -14.67
C PHE A 38 8.61 0.00 -15.03
N ASN A 39 9.86 0.00 -15.48
CA ASN A 39 10.56 -1.19 -15.94
C ASN A 39 11.75 -1.50 -15.03
N ASP A 40 11.62 -2.53 -14.23
CA ASP A 40 12.67 -3.07 -13.38
C ASP A 40 12.41 -4.56 -13.16
N ASN A 41 13.45 -5.38 -13.13
CA ASN A 41 13.31 -6.84 -12.96
C ASN A 41 12.80 -7.25 -11.57
N LYS A 42 12.86 -6.36 -10.60
CA LYS A 42 12.32 -6.54 -9.24
C LYS A 42 10.95 -5.91 -9.04
N PHE A 43 10.32 -5.40 -10.11
CA PHE A 43 8.96 -4.88 -10.08
C PHE A 43 8.03 -5.75 -10.90
N ILE A 44 6.94 -6.21 -10.30
CA ILE A 44 5.92 -7.04 -10.95
C ILE A 44 4.58 -6.31 -10.91
N ASP A 45 4.08 -5.91 -12.06
CA ASP A 45 2.72 -5.35 -12.23
C ASP A 45 1.71 -6.50 -12.38
N TYR A 46 1.44 -7.18 -11.27
CA TYR A 46 0.69 -8.41 -11.20
C TYR A 46 -0.75 -8.36 -11.74
N PRO A 47 -1.52 -7.23 -11.68
CA PRO A 47 -2.84 -7.16 -12.31
C PRO A 47 -2.84 -7.50 -13.81
N TYR A 48 -1.72 -7.36 -14.47
CA TYR A 48 -1.51 -7.64 -15.89
C TYR A 48 -0.86 -8.99 -16.17
N SER A 49 -0.67 -9.79 -15.13
CA SER A 49 -0.10 -11.14 -15.24
C SER A 49 -1.17 -12.16 -15.63
N ASP A 50 -0.76 -13.20 -16.39
CA ASP A 50 -1.63 -14.31 -16.79
C ASP A 50 -2.03 -15.21 -15.62
N ILE A 51 -1.28 -15.16 -14.52
CA ILE A 51 -1.56 -15.93 -13.30
C ILE A 51 -2.51 -15.20 -12.33
N LYS A 52 -3.08 -14.05 -12.72
CA LYS A 52 -3.98 -13.27 -11.88
C LYS A 52 -5.23 -14.07 -11.51
N SER A 53 -5.42 -14.28 -10.21
CA SER A 53 -6.61 -14.90 -9.64
C SER A 53 -6.82 -14.45 -8.19
N ALA A 54 -8.04 -14.61 -7.67
CA ALA A 54 -8.35 -14.28 -6.28
C ALA A 54 -7.52 -15.12 -5.28
N LEU A 55 -7.28 -16.40 -5.60
CA LEU A 55 -6.45 -17.27 -4.77
C LEU A 55 -5.00 -16.80 -4.75
N MET A 56 -4.46 -16.38 -5.89
CA MET A 56 -3.10 -15.86 -5.98
C MET A 56 -2.98 -14.51 -5.27
N ASP A 57 -4.00 -13.64 -5.31
CA ASP A 57 -4.03 -12.41 -4.52
C ASP A 57 -3.82 -12.71 -3.03
N LEU A 58 -4.61 -13.66 -2.49
CA LEU A 58 -4.50 -14.08 -1.09
C LEU A 58 -3.14 -14.73 -0.78
N TYR A 59 -2.65 -15.57 -1.67
CA TYR A 59 -1.34 -16.20 -1.53
C TYR A 59 -0.21 -15.16 -1.46
N LEU A 60 -0.20 -14.18 -2.35
CA LEU A 60 0.78 -13.10 -2.36
C LEU A 60 0.72 -12.26 -1.07
N VAL A 61 -0.47 -11.96 -0.59
CA VAL A 61 -0.65 -11.26 0.70
C VAL A 61 -0.14 -12.13 1.85
N MET A 62 -0.43 -13.43 1.86
CA MET A 62 0.04 -14.36 2.88
C MET A 62 1.57 -14.48 2.89
N ARG A 63 2.22 -14.41 1.75
CA ARG A 63 3.69 -14.60 1.61
C ARG A 63 4.48 -13.30 1.71
N CYS A 64 3.86 -12.13 1.67
CA CYS A 64 4.59 -10.88 1.74
C CYS A 64 5.26 -10.67 3.10
N SER A 65 6.38 -9.95 3.11
CA SER A 65 7.05 -9.53 4.35
C SER A 65 6.23 -8.47 5.08
N PHE A 66 5.53 -7.64 4.32
CA PHE A 66 4.66 -6.56 4.80
C PHE A 66 3.81 -6.02 3.66
N PHE A 67 2.76 -5.30 3.98
CA PHE A 67 1.73 -4.89 3.04
C PHE A 67 1.50 -3.39 3.06
N VAL A 68 1.56 -2.75 1.88
CA VAL A 68 1.12 -1.36 1.72
C VAL A 68 -0.20 -1.35 1.00
N ALA A 69 -1.18 -0.68 1.56
CA ALA A 69 -2.50 -0.60 0.97
C ALA A 69 -3.14 0.76 1.19
N THR A 70 -4.07 1.10 0.31
CA THR A 70 -5.15 2.03 0.64
C THR A 70 -6.25 1.28 1.40
N GLN A 71 -7.26 1.99 1.88
CA GLN A 71 -8.44 1.38 2.51
C GLN A 71 -9.23 0.54 1.48
N SER A 72 -8.78 -0.69 1.24
CA SER A 72 -9.28 -1.62 0.21
C SER A 72 -9.56 -3.01 0.77
N GLY A 73 -10.22 -3.86 -0.01
CA GLY A 73 -10.61 -5.20 0.42
C GLY A 73 -9.45 -6.13 0.79
N LEU A 74 -8.27 -5.94 0.21
CA LEU A 74 -7.08 -6.76 0.51
C LEU A 74 -6.40 -6.40 1.85
N LEU A 75 -6.84 -5.34 2.51
CA LEU A 75 -6.32 -4.93 3.81
C LEU A 75 -6.67 -5.95 4.91
N GLU A 76 -7.91 -6.46 4.90
CA GLU A 76 -8.36 -7.43 5.89
C GLU A 76 -7.60 -8.76 5.83
N PRO A 77 -7.38 -9.40 4.66
CA PRO A 77 -6.48 -10.55 4.56
C PRO A 77 -5.08 -10.28 5.12
N ALA A 78 -4.50 -9.10 4.89
CA ALA A 78 -3.18 -8.78 5.44
C ALA A 78 -3.19 -8.79 6.98
N TYR A 79 -4.22 -8.25 7.60
CA TYR A 79 -4.41 -8.33 9.04
C TYR A 79 -4.62 -9.76 9.54
N MET A 80 -5.45 -10.54 8.85
CA MET A 80 -5.70 -11.95 9.17
C MET A 80 -4.43 -12.80 9.12
N PHE A 81 -3.58 -12.59 8.12
CA PHE A 81 -2.28 -13.28 8.02
C PHE A 81 -1.18 -12.68 8.89
N GLY A 82 -1.51 -11.73 9.75
CA GLY A 82 -0.55 -11.16 10.70
C GLY A 82 0.54 -10.28 10.08
N LYS A 83 0.35 -9.84 8.83
CA LYS A 83 1.36 -9.02 8.14
C LYS A 83 1.44 -7.63 8.76
N PRO A 84 2.64 -7.04 8.86
CA PRO A 84 2.77 -5.62 9.13
C PRO A 84 2.14 -4.84 8.00
N VAL A 85 1.34 -3.82 8.33
CA VAL A 85 0.58 -3.05 7.34
C VAL A 85 0.94 -1.56 7.41
N LEU A 86 1.15 -0.95 6.25
CA LEU A 86 1.10 0.49 6.09
C LEU A 86 -0.16 0.86 5.29
N THR A 87 -1.12 1.47 5.96
CA THR A 87 -2.30 2.03 5.29
C THR A 87 -2.00 3.44 4.81
N THR A 88 -2.15 3.69 3.52
CA THR A 88 -1.93 5.01 2.90
C THR A 88 -3.24 5.61 2.43
N ASN A 89 -3.27 6.92 2.23
CA ASN A 89 -4.46 7.65 1.79
C ASN A 89 -5.70 7.37 2.65
N MET A 90 -5.53 7.27 3.95
CA MET A 90 -6.63 7.03 4.87
C MET A 90 -7.61 8.20 4.82
N CYS A 91 -8.86 7.90 4.50
CA CYS A 91 -9.94 8.88 4.43
C CYS A 91 -10.87 8.83 5.65
N GLU A 92 -10.90 7.68 6.31
CA GLU A 92 -11.78 7.37 7.43
C GLU A 92 -10.97 6.89 8.64
N LEU A 93 -11.36 7.29 9.82
CA LEU A 93 -10.63 6.97 11.06
C LEU A 93 -10.76 5.49 11.47
N PHE A 94 -11.88 4.84 11.14
CA PHE A 94 -12.20 3.52 11.69
C PHE A 94 -11.91 2.36 10.74
N THR A 95 -11.87 2.61 9.44
CA THR A 95 -11.62 1.57 8.44
C THR A 95 -10.15 1.55 8.06
N GLY A 96 -9.48 0.41 8.31
CA GLY A 96 -8.06 0.25 7.97
C GLY A 96 -7.10 1.04 8.86
N PHE A 97 -7.55 1.41 10.06
CA PHE A 97 -6.67 2.01 11.07
C PHE A 97 -5.61 0.97 11.51
N PRO A 98 -4.38 1.40 11.83
CA PRO A 98 -3.37 0.49 12.39
C PRO A 98 -3.91 -0.30 13.57
N LYS A 99 -3.85 -1.63 13.49
CA LYS A 99 -4.40 -2.55 14.51
C LYS A 99 -3.33 -3.14 15.42
N LYS A 100 -2.07 -3.12 14.99
CA LYS A 100 -0.92 -3.73 15.68
C LYS A 100 0.22 -2.74 15.83
N ILE A 101 1.13 -3.02 16.78
CA ILE A 101 2.30 -2.17 17.07
C ILE A 101 3.16 -1.89 15.84
N LYS A 102 3.26 -2.86 14.91
CA LYS A 102 4.04 -2.71 13.67
C LYS A 102 3.30 -2.00 12.54
N ASP A 103 1.99 -1.81 12.67
CA ASP A 103 1.20 -1.15 11.64
C ASP A 103 1.41 0.36 11.67
N ARG A 104 1.23 0.99 10.52
CA ARG A 104 1.32 2.44 10.34
C ARG A 104 0.19 2.91 9.44
N GLY A 105 -0.17 4.18 9.58
CA GLY A 105 -1.20 4.81 8.76
C GLY A 105 -0.80 6.23 8.36
N ILE A 106 -1.09 6.59 7.12
CA ILE A 106 -0.90 7.94 6.58
C ILE A 106 -2.23 8.45 6.08
N PHE A 107 -2.70 9.53 6.68
CA PHE A 107 -3.95 10.17 6.29
C PHE A 107 -3.83 10.93 4.98
N LYS A 108 -4.90 10.91 4.22
CA LYS A 108 -5.05 11.73 3.03
C LYS A 108 -5.25 13.19 3.43
N THR A 109 -4.48 14.10 2.85
CA THR A 109 -4.71 15.53 3.01
C THR A 109 -6.07 15.90 2.43
N LYS A 110 -6.92 16.53 3.22
CA LYS A 110 -8.21 17.06 2.77
C LYS A 110 -8.11 18.57 2.58
N ILE A 111 -8.70 19.06 1.52
CA ILE A 111 -8.80 20.51 1.21
C ILE A 111 -10.28 20.88 1.37
N ASN A 112 -10.58 21.93 2.11
CA ASN A 112 -11.95 22.44 2.22
C ASN A 112 -12.34 23.23 0.96
N LYS A 113 -13.63 23.60 0.83
CA LYS A 113 -14.15 24.36 -0.30
C LYS A 113 -13.49 25.74 -0.49
N LYS A 114 -12.81 26.27 0.53
CA LYS A 114 -12.07 27.54 0.50
C LYS A 114 -10.59 27.37 0.19
N ASN A 115 -10.17 26.19 -0.26
CA ASN A 115 -8.76 25.85 -0.51
C ASN A 115 -7.85 25.93 0.74
N GLU A 116 -8.40 25.97 1.93
CA GLU A 116 -7.64 25.87 3.16
C GLU A 116 -7.37 24.40 3.47
N LYS A 117 -6.12 24.06 3.75
CA LYS A 117 -5.74 22.71 4.13
C LYS A 117 -6.28 22.43 5.54
N ASN A 118 -7.29 21.60 5.66
CA ASN A 118 -7.73 21.09 6.95
C ASN A 118 -6.89 19.87 7.31
N PHE A 119 -5.98 20.07 8.24
CA PHE A 119 -5.29 18.97 8.90
C PHE A 119 -6.24 18.36 9.92
N PHE A 120 -6.92 17.29 9.56
CA PHE A 120 -7.61 16.47 10.52
C PHE A 120 -6.57 15.69 11.33
N ILE A 121 -6.39 16.08 12.59
CA ILE A 121 -5.65 15.33 13.63
C ILE A 121 -4.34 14.74 13.13
N THR A 122 -3.48 15.59 12.64
CA THR A 122 -2.12 15.22 12.28
C THR A 122 -1.19 15.26 13.49
N ASP A 123 -1.58 15.89 14.56
CA ASP A 123 -0.67 16.16 15.68
C ASP A 123 -0.38 14.94 16.57
N TYR A 124 -1.13 13.85 16.44
CA TYR A 124 -0.91 12.64 17.25
C TYR A 124 -0.18 11.48 16.55
N VAL A 125 0.01 11.55 15.24
CA VAL A 125 0.70 10.48 14.49
C VAL A 125 2.02 10.93 13.91
N ILE A 126 2.48 12.15 14.27
CA ILE A 126 3.33 12.89 13.39
C ILE A 126 4.77 12.65 13.50
N PHE A 127 5.30 12.21 14.52
CA PHE A 127 6.73 12.08 14.65
C PHE A 127 7.18 10.67 14.97
N ILE A 128 6.66 9.70 14.26
CA ILE A 128 7.51 8.59 13.98
C ILE A 128 8.18 8.92 12.66
N LYS A 129 9.39 9.43 12.80
CA LYS A 129 10.34 9.40 11.72
C LYS A 129 10.14 8.11 10.96
N VAL A 130 9.42 8.25 9.90
CA VAL A 130 9.58 7.64 8.64
C VAL A 130 9.86 6.17 8.64
N ILE A 131 9.11 5.62 7.83
CA ILE A 131 9.59 5.11 6.59
C ILE A 131 9.93 3.69 6.72
N PHE A 132 8.94 2.89 6.64
CA PHE A 132 9.10 1.70 5.82
C PHE A 132 7.79 1.44 5.13
N ILE A 133 7.73 1.89 3.94
CA ILE A 133 6.63 1.78 3.02
C ILE A 133 6.86 0.55 2.19
N MET A 134 5.82 -0.21 1.94
CA MET A 134 6.04 -1.58 1.53
C MET A 134 5.00 -2.14 0.60
N LEU A 135 5.45 -2.54 -0.53
CA LEU A 135 4.73 -3.34 -1.49
C LEU A 135 5.19 -4.80 -1.32
N ASN A 136 4.31 -5.73 -1.48
CA ASN A 136 4.54 -7.15 -1.26
C ASN A 136 5.88 -7.63 -1.78
N VAL A 137 6.68 -8.17 -0.89
CA VAL A 137 7.91 -8.84 -1.24
C VAL A 137 7.77 -10.31 -0.99
N VAL A 138 7.97 -11.08 -2.00
CA VAL A 138 8.15 -12.51 -1.86
C VAL A 138 9.66 -12.77 -1.94
N ASN A 139 10.27 -13.14 -0.84
CA ASN A 139 11.60 -13.72 -0.88
C ASN A 139 11.46 -15.17 -1.35
N PHE A 140 11.90 -15.46 -2.57
CA PHE A 140 11.98 -16.83 -3.11
C PHE A 140 13.26 -17.55 -2.70
N ASN A 141 14.04 -17.00 -1.77
CA ASN A 141 15.25 -17.65 -1.27
C ASN A 141 14.97 -18.33 0.07
N SER A 142 14.56 -19.56 -0.01
CA SER A 142 14.82 -20.64 0.98
C SER A 142 14.52 -21.99 0.35
#